data_26ecbdcd20f045e6fa781871f57c717c
#
_entry.id   26ecbdcd20f045e6fa781871f57c717c
#
_cell.length_a   1.000
_cell.length_b   1.000
_cell.length_c   1.000
_cell.angle_alpha   90.00
_cell.angle_beta   90.00
_cell.angle_gamma   90.00
#
_symmetry.space_group_name_H-M   'P 1'
#
loop_
_entity.id
_entity.type
_entity.pdbx_description
1 polymer ?
#
loop_
_entity_poly.entity_id
_entity_poly.type
_entity_poly.pdbx_seq_one_letter_code
_entity_poly.pdbx_strand_id
1 'polypeptide(L)'
;MPNSLPFAMGTFDTIGAMSRADFPHRHTFYEIVYVTGGTGVHVLDLARFALRPPHLCVIAPGQVHQWECADGPEGWVVLFTDDFLLDHPDDRTLLRGLGPRPWLELDEEADAWTSSLVAEMYEEYRTGAEGFHGVIRALLHVLVVRAARLPARPVTPGVARASGVAGEFTALVARADDLPPSVRECADRIGVSVGYLTEAVKEATGRTPGELIRQARTHEAKRLLLHTELSVRQVGSRVGFDDPAYFCRFFRRETGTSPGDFRRGGGDFHHDHRIASIARPEPPA
;
A
#
# COMPACT_ATOMS: atom_id res chain seq x y z
N MET A 1 -24.83 0.89 -7.33
CA MET A 1 -24.08 0.30 -6.21
C MET A 1 -22.68 0.88 -6.24
N PRO A 2 -22.19 1.56 -5.20
CA PRO A 2 -20.81 2.04 -5.22
C PRO A 2 -19.87 0.85 -5.26
N ASN A 3 -18.89 0.92 -6.15
CA ASN A 3 -17.93 -0.13 -6.41
C ASN A 3 -17.02 -0.28 -5.18
N SER A 4 -17.19 -1.34 -4.41
CA SER A 4 -16.46 -1.63 -3.18
C SER A 4 -15.15 -2.42 -3.41
N LEU A 5 -14.54 -2.25 -4.58
CA LEU A 5 -13.29 -2.92 -4.87
C LEU A 5 -12.14 -2.31 -4.04
N PRO A 6 -11.29 -3.14 -3.44
CA PRO A 6 -10.06 -2.67 -2.80
C PRO A 6 -9.00 -2.25 -3.84
N PHE A 7 -9.42 -1.89 -5.04
CA PHE A 7 -8.62 -1.49 -6.19
C PHE A 7 -9.35 -0.45 -7.03
N ALA A 8 -8.61 0.53 -7.53
CA ALA A 8 -9.07 1.47 -8.53
C ALA A 8 -7.89 1.93 -9.40
N MET A 9 -8.15 2.26 -10.65
CA MET A 9 -7.15 2.88 -11.52
C MET A 9 -7.78 3.79 -12.56
N GLY A 10 -6.98 4.72 -13.05
CA GLY A 10 -7.35 5.68 -14.08
C GLY A 10 -6.19 6.62 -14.39
N THR A 11 -6.44 7.60 -15.25
CA THR A 11 -5.50 8.71 -15.44
C THR A 11 -5.65 9.73 -14.32
N PHE A 12 -4.72 10.65 -14.19
CA PHE A 12 -4.86 11.78 -13.26
C PHE A 12 -6.15 12.58 -13.44
N ASP A 13 -6.75 12.57 -14.65
CA ASP A 13 -7.99 13.27 -14.93
C ASP A 13 -9.23 12.48 -14.52
N THR A 14 -9.15 11.15 -14.53
CA THR A 14 -10.31 10.26 -14.36
C THR A 14 -10.41 9.63 -12.98
N ILE A 15 -9.30 9.51 -12.25
CA ILE A 15 -9.26 8.84 -10.94
C ILE A 15 -9.85 9.67 -9.81
N GLY A 16 -9.95 10.98 -9.97
CA GLY A 16 -10.53 11.92 -9.03
C GLY A 16 -9.62 13.11 -8.69
N ALA A 17 -10.22 14.18 -8.16
CA ALA A 17 -9.52 15.45 -7.93
C ALA A 17 -8.32 15.37 -6.96
N MET A 18 -8.31 14.37 -6.05
CA MET A 18 -7.22 14.18 -5.09
C MET A 18 -5.92 13.67 -5.72
N SER A 19 -5.97 13.08 -6.91
CA SER A 19 -4.77 12.60 -7.61
C SER A 19 -3.78 13.70 -7.98
N ARG A 20 -4.25 14.95 -8.09
CA ARG A 20 -3.47 16.15 -8.39
C ARG A 20 -3.43 17.14 -7.23
N ALA A 21 -3.70 16.69 -6.01
CA ALA A 21 -3.76 17.60 -4.87
C ALA A 21 -2.46 18.39 -4.69
N ASP A 22 -2.57 19.71 -4.67
CA ASP A 22 -1.48 20.67 -4.48
C ASP A 22 -1.24 21.03 -3.01
N PHE A 23 -1.93 20.33 -2.11
CA PHE A 23 -1.81 20.46 -0.66
C PHE A 23 -1.38 19.14 -0.02
N PRO A 24 -0.68 19.20 1.13
CA PRO A 24 -0.24 17.99 1.85
C PRO A 24 -1.42 17.12 2.24
N HIS A 25 -1.44 15.87 1.76
CA HIS A 25 -2.44 14.89 2.13
C HIS A 25 -1.84 13.50 2.27
N ARG A 26 -2.60 12.58 2.82
CA ARG A 26 -2.24 11.17 2.97
C ARG A 26 -3.47 10.29 2.85
N HIS A 27 -3.25 9.05 2.47
CA HIS A 27 -4.30 8.05 2.34
C HIS A 27 -3.92 6.73 3.03
N THR A 28 -4.87 5.80 3.15
CA THR A 28 -4.71 4.52 3.85
C THR A 28 -4.49 3.33 2.92
N PHE A 29 -4.30 3.58 1.64
CA PHE A 29 -4.07 2.62 0.57
C PHE A 29 -2.71 2.87 -0.10
N TYR A 30 -2.23 1.92 -0.89
CA TYR A 30 -1.08 2.12 -1.77
C TYR A 30 -1.50 2.89 -3.01
N GLU A 31 -0.61 3.74 -3.48
CA GLU A 31 -0.73 4.40 -4.77
C GLU A 31 0.54 4.16 -5.58
N ILE A 32 0.38 3.63 -6.79
CA ILE A 32 1.44 3.57 -7.79
C ILE A 32 1.09 4.54 -8.89
N VAL A 33 1.99 5.47 -9.14
CA VAL A 33 1.83 6.47 -10.19
C VAL A 33 2.83 6.20 -11.29
N TYR A 34 2.35 6.06 -12.51
CA TYR A 34 3.17 6.04 -13.72
C TYR A 34 3.03 7.39 -14.41
N VAL A 35 4.06 8.23 -14.26
CA VAL A 35 4.09 9.59 -14.83
C VAL A 35 4.71 9.54 -16.20
N THR A 36 3.94 9.94 -17.21
CA THR A 36 4.35 9.95 -18.63
C THR A 36 4.61 11.36 -19.16
N GLY A 37 4.15 12.40 -18.43
CA GLY A 37 4.30 13.79 -18.84
C GLY A 37 4.11 14.76 -17.65
N GLY A 38 4.24 16.05 -17.98
CA GLY A 38 4.12 17.11 -17.01
C GLY A 38 5.45 17.61 -16.45
N THR A 39 5.41 18.78 -15.81
CA THR A 39 6.58 19.43 -15.20
C THR A 39 6.22 19.88 -13.78
N GLY A 40 7.17 19.83 -12.87
CA GLY A 40 6.96 20.26 -11.49
C GLY A 40 7.71 19.41 -10.48
N VAL A 41 7.17 19.33 -9.28
CA VAL A 41 7.78 18.62 -8.16
C VAL A 41 6.70 17.79 -7.46
N HIS A 42 7.01 16.54 -7.18
CA HIS A 42 6.30 15.73 -6.22
C HIS A 42 6.98 15.85 -4.86
N VAL A 43 6.27 16.26 -3.86
CA VAL A 43 6.75 16.27 -2.46
C VAL A 43 6.21 15.04 -1.78
N LEU A 44 7.09 14.23 -1.21
CA LEU A 44 6.76 12.99 -0.50
C LEU A 44 7.55 12.94 0.80
N ASP A 45 6.87 12.95 1.95
CA ASP A 45 7.48 12.96 3.29
C ASP A 45 8.61 14.00 3.42
N LEU A 46 8.39 15.24 3.01
CA LEU A 46 9.35 16.34 2.98
C LEU A 46 10.45 16.23 1.90
N ALA A 47 10.63 15.08 1.25
CA ALA A 47 11.55 14.95 0.13
C ALA A 47 10.91 15.51 -1.15
N ARG A 48 11.70 16.21 -1.93
CA ARG A 48 11.26 16.88 -3.16
C ARG A 48 11.84 16.16 -4.38
N PHE A 49 10.98 15.70 -5.26
CA PHE A 49 11.33 14.98 -6.48
C PHE A 49 10.89 15.78 -7.70
N ALA A 50 11.83 16.30 -8.48
CA ALA A 50 11.50 16.92 -9.75
C ALA A 50 10.94 15.88 -10.73
N LEU A 51 9.83 16.17 -11.38
CA LEU A 51 9.27 15.32 -12.42
C LEU A 51 10.25 15.19 -13.59
N ARG A 52 10.55 13.97 -13.96
CA ARG A 52 11.39 13.59 -15.10
C ARG A 52 10.76 12.38 -15.79
N PRO A 53 9.64 12.56 -16.50
CA PRO A 53 8.99 11.45 -17.19
C PRO A 53 9.91 10.79 -18.23
N PRO A 54 9.81 9.45 -18.44
CA PRO A 54 8.91 8.54 -17.72
C PRO A 54 9.47 8.06 -16.37
N HIS A 55 8.59 7.91 -15.36
CA HIS A 55 8.99 7.32 -14.09
C HIS A 55 7.81 6.69 -13.34
N LEU A 56 8.09 5.75 -12.45
CA LEU A 56 7.14 5.23 -11.47
C LEU A 56 7.38 5.88 -10.11
N CYS A 57 6.29 6.14 -9.40
CA CYS A 57 6.34 6.51 -7.99
C CYS A 57 5.44 5.58 -7.18
N VAL A 58 5.95 5.07 -6.06
CA VAL A 58 5.19 4.21 -5.14
C VAL A 58 4.99 4.95 -3.83
N ILE A 59 3.74 5.20 -3.48
CA ILE A 59 3.33 5.90 -2.26
C ILE A 59 2.67 4.87 -1.34
N ALA A 60 3.29 4.65 -0.17
CA ALA A 60 2.78 3.71 0.81
C ALA A 60 1.67 4.32 1.68
N PRO A 61 0.79 3.50 2.28
CA PRO A 61 -0.23 3.97 3.21
C PRO A 61 0.35 4.83 4.34
N GLY A 62 -0.18 6.04 4.49
CA GLY A 62 0.20 6.98 5.53
C GLY A 62 1.30 7.97 5.15
N GLN A 63 1.98 7.81 4.02
CA GLN A 63 2.93 8.80 3.53
C GLN A 63 2.21 10.10 3.16
N VAL A 64 2.80 11.23 3.54
CA VAL A 64 2.27 12.56 3.22
C VAL A 64 2.84 13.00 1.89
N HIS A 65 1.99 13.36 0.94
CA HIS A 65 2.43 13.80 -0.37
C HIS A 65 1.59 14.93 -0.95
N GLN A 66 2.15 15.63 -1.93
CA GLN A 66 1.48 16.67 -2.72
C GLN A 66 2.20 16.89 -4.04
N TRP A 67 1.48 17.44 -5.01
CA TRP A 67 2.02 17.85 -6.30
C TRP A 67 2.19 19.36 -6.36
N GLU A 68 3.38 19.81 -6.70
CA GLU A 68 3.67 21.23 -6.97
C GLU A 68 3.96 21.39 -8.47
N CYS A 69 2.91 21.35 -9.27
CA CYS A 69 2.97 21.35 -10.73
C CYS A 69 2.10 22.47 -11.29
N ALA A 70 2.65 23.26 -12.20
CA ALA A 70 1.89 24.32 -12.89
C ALA A 70 0.86 23.73 -13.85
N ASP A 71 1.27 22.71 -14.64
CA ASP A 71 0.42 22.07 -15.66
C ASP A 71 -0.13 20.71 -15.20
N GLY A 72 0.23 20.29 -13.97
CA GLY A 72 -0.13 18.99 -13.41
C GLY A 72 0.69 17.82 -14.01
N PRO A 73 0.75 16.69 -13.28
CA PRO A 73 1.32 15.45 -13.81
C PRO A 73 0.37 14.80 -14.81
N GLU A 74 0.92 14.17 -15.83
CA GLU A 74 0.20 13.31 -16.78
C GLU A 74 0.59 11.85 -16.57
N GLY A 75 -0.34 10.94 -16.79
CA GLY A 75 -0.08 9.52 -16.65
C GLY A 75 -1.19 8.77 -15.94
N TRP A 76 -0.81 7.68 -15.27
CA TRP A 76 -1.72 6.71 -14.69
C TRP A 76 -1.54 6.60 -13.19
N VAL A 77 -2.65 6.35 -12.50
CA VAL A 77 -2.72 6.16 -11.06
C VAL A 77 -3.38 4.82 -10.78
N VAL A 78 -2.72 3.99 -9.99
CA VAL A 78 -3.20 2.69 -9.54
C VAL A 78 -3.31 2.72 -8.03
N LEU A 79 -4.51 2.51 -7.50
CA LEU A 79 -4.83 2.56 -6.07
C LEU A 79 -5.26 1.17 -5.60
N PHE A 80 -4.71 0.69 -4.49
CA PHE A 80 -5.10 -0.60 -3.93
C PHE A 80 -4.82 -0.67 -2.42
N THR A 81 -5.61 -1.49 -1.73
CA THR A 81 -5.43 -1.73 -0.31
C THR A 81 -4.55 -2.96 -0.05
N ASP A 82 -4.07 -3.11 1.18
CA ASP A 82 -3.40 -4.32 1.63
C ASP A 82 -4.21 -5.61 1.36
N ASP A 83 -5.54 -5.51 1.42
CA ASP A 83 -6.43 -6.65 1.20
C ASP A 83 -6.38 -7.13 -0.26
N PHE A 84 -6.04 -6.27 -1.21
CA PHE A 84 -5.88 -6.65 -2.60
C PHE A 84 -4.62 -7.50 -2.84
N LEU A 85 -3.64 -7.43 -1.93
CA LEU A 85 -2.37 -8.17 -1.99
C LEU A 85 -2.39 -9.52 -1.23
N LEU A 86 -3.55 -9.98 -0.74
CA LEU A 86 -3.63 -11.20 0.08
C LEU A 86 -3.11 -12.45 -0.63
N ASP A 87 -3.30 -12.53 -1.94
CA ASP A 87 -2.87 -13.67 -2.77
C ASP A 87 -1.34 -13.65 -3.04
N HIS A 88 -0.69 -12.48 -2.89
CA HIS A 88 0.74 -12.28 -3.10
C HIS A 88 1.38 -11.57 -1.89
N PRO A 89 1.56 -12.26 -0.76
CA PRO A 89 2.03 -11.62 0.49
C PRO A 89 3.44 -11.02 0.37
N ASP A 90 4.28 -11.54 -0.52
CA ASP A 90 5.63 -11.03 -0.75
C ASP A 90 5.63 -9.65 -1.42
N ASP A 91 4.58 -9.27 -2.14
CA ASP A 91 4.44 -7.96 -2.77
C ASP A 91 4.45 -6.82 -1.74
N ARG A 92 3.89 -7.05 -0.55
CA ARG A 92 3.99 -6.09 0.56
C ARG A 92 5.43 -5.83 0.98
N THR A 93 6.24 -6.86 0.99
CA THR A 93 7.67 -6.74 1.33
C THR A 93 8.40 -5.96 0.25
N LEU A 94 8.11 -6.21 -1.02
CA LEU A 94 8.66 -5.47 -2.15
C LEU A 94 8.23 -4.01 -2.12
N LEU A 95 6.94 -3.71 -1.95
CA LEU A 95 6.40 -2.34 -1.86
C LEU A 95 7.01 -1.56 -0.69
N ARG A 96 7.20 -2.21 0.47
CA ARG A 96 7.90 -1.58 1.60
C ARG A 96 9.37 -1.31 1.30
N GLY A 97 10.03 -2.21 0.58
CA GLY A 97 11.39 -2.00 0.09
C GLY A 97 11.52 -0.82 -0.88
N LEU A 98 10.44 -0.44 -1.54
CA LEU A 98 10.36 0.74 -2.39
C LEU A 98 10.12 2.04 -1.61
N GLY A 99 9.54 1.99 -0.40
CA GLY A 99 9.25 3.18 0.40
C GLY A 99 10.43 4.14 0.61
N PRO A 100 11.66 3.67 0.93
CA PRO A 100 12.85 4.53 1.01
C PRO A 100 13.34 5.08 -0.34
N ARG A 101 12.86 4.53 -1.44
CA ARG A 101 13.23 4.91 -2.81
C ARG A 101 11.99 4.97 -3.70
N PRO A 102 11.03 5.84 -3.39
CA PRO A 102 9.71 5.81 -4.01
C PRO A 102 9.71 6.19 -5.49
N TRP A 103 10.78 6.83 -5.96
CA TRP A 103 10.95 7.32 -7.34
C TRP A 103 11.87 6.41 -8.12
N LEU A 104 11.35 5.85 -9.21
CA LEU A 104 12.02 4.90 -10.07
C LEU A 104 12.06 5.49 -11.49
N GLU A 105 13.23 5.89 -11.95
CA GLU A 105 13.42 6.34 -13.32
C GLU A 105 13.30 5.13 -14.25
N LEU A 106 12.59 5.30 -15.37
CA LEU A 106 12.41 4.26 -16.36
C LEU A 106 13.32 4.57 -17.57
N ASP A 107 14.11 3.58 -17.97
CA ASP A 107 14.73 3.57 -19.28
C ASP A 107 13.70 3.16 -20.35
N GLU A 108 14.09 3.14 -21.62
CA GLU A 108 13.21 2.82 -22.74
C GLU A 108 12.56 1.42 -22.60
N GLU A 109 13.32 0.44 -22.13
CA GLU A 109 12.80 -0.93 -21.93
C GLU A 109 11.81 -0.98 -20.75
N ALA A 110 12.16 -0.32 -19.64
CA ALA A 110 11.30 -0.25 -18.46
C ALA A 110 10.02 0.55 -18.74
N ASP A 111 10.09 1.62 -19.50
CA ASP A 111 8.94 2.39 -19.93
C ASP A 111 7.99 1.56 -20.82
N ALA A 112 8.53 0.85 -21.79
CA ALA A 112 7.77 0.02 -22.70
C ALA A 112 6.96 -1.07 -21.97
N TRP A 113 7.60 -1.84 -21.06
CA TRP A 113 6.87 -2.86 -20.32
C TRP A 113 5.92 -2.27 -19.27
N THR A 114 6.24 -1.12 -18.65
CA THR A 114 5.33 -0.43 -17.70
C THR A 114 4.08 0.03 -18.43
N SER A 115 4.22 0.69 -19.56
CA SER A 115 3.11 1.16 -20.39
C SER A 115 2.20 0.02 -20.82
N SER A 116 2.78 -1.11 -21.28
CA SER A 116 2.01 -2.31 -21.66
C SER A 116 1.22 -2.90 -20.50
N LEU A 117 1.84 -3.08 -19.32
CA LEU A 117 1.17 -3.63 -18.14
C LEU A 117 0.04 -2.72 -17.65
N VAL A 118 0.29 -1.42 -17.61
CA VAL A 118 -0.71 -0.43 -17.16
C VAL A 118 -1.90 -0.40 -18.12
N ALA A 119 -1.65 -0.44 -19.42
CA ALA A 119 -2.71 -0.47 -20.44
C ALA A 119 -3.57 -1.74 -20.31
N GLU A 120 -2.95 -2.92 -20.13
CA GLU A 120 -3.66 -4.19 -19.95
C GLU A 120 -4.48 -4.20 -18.64
N MET A 121 -3.90 -3.73 -17.54
CA MET A 121 -4.62 -3.59 -16.27
C MET A 121 -5.84 -2.67 -16.42
N TYR A 122 -5.71 -1.58 -17.18
CA TYR A 122 -6.81 -0.65 -17.39
C TYR A 122 -7.92 -1.24 -18.23
N GLU A 123 -7.60 -1.97 -19.28
CA GLU A 123 -8.61 -2.66 -20.11
C GLU A 123 -9.37 -3.71 -19.30
N GLU A 124 -8.70 -4.48 -18.47
CA GLU A 124 -9.36 -5.45 -17.56
C GLU A 124 -10.27 -4.73 -16.56
N TYR A 125 -9.77 -3.65 -15.96
CA TYR A 125 -10.53 -2.84 -14.99
C TYR A 125 -11.77 -2.21 -15.63
N ARG A 126 -11.64 -1.66 -16.83
CA ARG A 126 -12.71 -1.01 -17.58
C ARG A 126 -13.78 -1.99 -18.05
N THR A 127 -13.36 -3.14 -18.56
CA THR A 127 -14.25 -4.17 -19.11
C THR A 127 -15.00 -4.89 -17.99
N GLY A 128 -14.33 -5.21 -16.90
CA GLY A 128 -14.91 -5.91 -15.75
C GLY A 128 -15.44 -7.30 -16.10
N ALA A 129 -14.75 -8.00 -17.02
CA ALA A 129 -15.09 -9.35 -17.43
C ALA A 129 -15.03 -10.35 -16.27
N GLU A 130 -15.61 -11.53 -16.42
CA GLU A 130 -15.54 -12.56 -15.40
C GLU A 130 -14.07 -12.91 -15.09
N GLY A 131 -13.70 -12.88 -13.81
CA GLY A 131 -12.33 -13.17 -13.38
C GLY A 131 -11.35 -11.99 -13.46
N PHE A 132 -11.76 -10.80 -13.90
CA PHE A 132 -10.88 -9.63 -14.07
C PHE A 132 -10.05 -9.28 -12.81
N HIS A 133 -10.57 -9.52 -11.61
CA HIS A 133 -9.82 -9.30 -10.36
C HIS A 133 -8.55 -10.15 -10.30
N GLY A 134 -8.64 -11.41 -10.72
CA GLY A 134 -7.49 -12.31 -10.77
C GLY A 134 -6.43 -11.83 -11.77
N VAL A 135 -6.88 -11.39 -12.96
CA VAL A 135 -5.97 -10.82 -13.97
C VAL A 135 -5.28 -9.56 -13.46
N ILE A 136 -6.04 -8.61 -12.90
CA ILE A 136 -5.47 -7.37 -12.35
C ILE A 136 -4.45 -7.67 -11.23
N ARG A 137 -4.73 -8.63 -10.34
CA ARG A 137 -3.78 -9.02 -9.28
C ARG A 137 -2.48 -9.60 -9.86
N ALA A 138 -2.59 -10.45 -10.88
CA ALA A 138 -1.43 -11.02 -11.54
C ALA A 138 -0.57 -9.93 -12.23
N LEU A 139 -1.21 -9.00 -12.94
CA LEU A 139 -0.53 -7.88 -13.60
C LEU A 139 0.10 -6.91 -12.57
N LEU A 140 -0.60 -6.61 -11.48
CA LEU A 140 -0.06 -5.81 -10.38
C LEU A 140 1.14 -6.50 -9.73
N HIS A 141 1.08 -7.81 -9.48
CA HIS A 141 2.22 -8.58 -9.00
C HIS A 141 3.44 -8.44 -9.92
N VAL A 142 3.25 -8.62 -11.23
CA VAL A 142 4.34 -8.44 -12.21
C VAL A 142 4.90 -7.02 -12.16
N LEU A 143 4.05 -6.00 -12.09
CA LEU A 143 4.46 -4.59 -11.98
C LEU A 143 5.31 -4.36 -10.73
N VAL A 144 4.87 -4.82 -9.56
CA VAL A 144 5.58 -4.67 -8.28
C VAL A 144 6.92 -5.37 -8.31
N VAL A 145 6.98 -6.62 -8.78
CA VAL A 145 8.22 -7.39 -8.88
C VAL A 145 9.23 -6.71 -9.82
N ARG A 146 8.79 -6.23 -10.97
CA ARG A 146 9.65 -5.52 -11.93
C ARG A 146 10.11 -4.17 -11.39
N ALA A 147 9.22 -3.38 -10.79
CA ALA A 147 9.54 -2.12 -10.15
C ALA A 147 10.60 -2.28 -9.04
N ALA A 148 10.51 -3.34 -8.23
CA ALA A 148 11.48 -3.62 -7.17
C ALA A 148 12.90 -3.91 -7.69
N ARG A 149 13.05 -4.32 -8.94
CA ARG A 149 14.33 -4.60 -9.62
C ARG A 149 14.96 -3.37 -10.27
N LEU A 150 14.19 -2.29 -10.44
CA LEU A 150 14.70 -1.07 -11.04
C LEU A 150 15.79 -0.43 -10.17
N PRO A 151 16.80 0.20 -10.77
CA PRO A 151 17.87 0.86 -10.02
C PRO A 151 17.30 2.01 -9.18
N ALA A 152 17.77 2.10 -7.93
CA ALA A 152 17.37 3.17 -7.02
C ALA A 152 18.16 4.44 -7.33
N ARG A 153 17.48 5.58 -7.38
CA ARG A 153 18.18 6.87 -7.32
C ARG A 153 18.56 7.17 -5.86
N PRO A 154 19.80 7.59 -5.57
CA PRO A 154 20.17 8.00 -4.24
C PRO A 154 19.31 9.18 -3.76
N VAL A 155 18.62 9.03 -2.62
CA VAL A 155 17.96 10.16 -1.95
C VAL A 155 19.03 10.99 -1.24
N THR A 156 18.98 12.31 -1.37
CA THR A 156 19.93 13.22 -0.74
C THR A 156 19.91 13.09 0.79
N PRO A 157 21.06 13.04 1.50
CA PRO A 157 21.18 12.58 2.90
C PRO A 157 20.52 13.42 4.01
N GLY A 158 19.75 14.46 3.69
CA GLY A 158 19.14 15.36 4.71
C GLY A 158 17.88 14.83 5.41
N VAL A 159 17.18 13.87 4.81
CA VAL A 159 15.89 13.32 5.30
C VAL A 159 16.09 11.97 6.03
N ALA A 160 17.32 11.45 6.01
CA ALA A 160 17.63 10.05 6.28
C ALA A 160 17.50 9.60 7.75
N ARG A 161 17.36 10.48 8.76
CA ARG A 161 17.46 10.06 10.17
C ARG A 161 16.10 9.72 10.80
N ALA A 162 15.05 10.48 10.56
CA ALA A 162 13.71 10.13 11.04
C ALA A 162 13.10 9.02 10.18
N SER A 163 13.34 9.02 8.86
CA SER A 163 12.98 7.90 7.97
C SER A 163 13.78 6.62 8.27
N GLY A 164 15.00 6.71 8.83
CA GLY A 164 15.80 5.55 9.26
C GLY A 164 15.09 4.74 10.33
N VAL A 165 14.72 5.37 11.45
CA VAL A 165 14.06 4.69 12.59
C VAL A 165 12.67 4.17 12.21
N ALA A 166 11.88 4.97 11.48
CA ALA A 166 10.58 4.54 10.99
C ALA A 166 10.70 3.41 9.95
N GLY A 167 11.69 3.48 9.06
CA GLY A 167 12.00 2.43 8.09
C GLY A 167 12.44 1.13 8.76
N GLU A 168 13.35 1.19 9.74
CA GLU A 168 13.78 0.03 10.53
C GLU A 168 12.62 -0.59 11.31
N PHE A 169 11.77 0.23 11.94
CA PHE A 169 10.55 -0.22 12.60
C PHE A 169 9.62 -0.95 11.63
N THR A 170 9.36 -0.35 10.46
CA THR A 170 8.50 -0.95 9.43
C THR A 170 9.08 -2.26 8.93
N ALA A 171 10.41 -2.32 8.73
CA ALA A 171 11.10 -3.56 8.35
C ALA A 171 11.00 -4.65 9.42
N LEU A 172 11.12 -4.29 10.71
CA LEU A 172 10.95 -5.24 11.82
C LEU A 172 9.54 -5.81 11.89
N VAL A 173 8.51 -4.95 11.73
CA VAL A 173 7.10 -5.39 11.71
C VAL A 173 6.79 -6.25 10.49
N ALA A 174 7.50 -6.01 9.37
CA ALA A 174 7.32 -6.75 8.12
C ALA A 174 7.98 -8.13 8.10
N ARG A 175 9.16 -8.26 8.71
CA ARG A 175 9.97 -9.51 8.72
C ARG A 175 9.49 -10.56 9.70
N ALA A 176 8.48 -10.29 10.47
CA ALA A 176 7.96 -11.24 11.43
C ALA A 176 7.25 -12.39 10.68
N ASP A 177 8.01 -13.37 10.23
CA ASP A 177 7.50 -14.67 9.77
C ASP A 177 6.69 -15.37 10.88
N ASP A 178 6.87 -14.94 12.14
CA ASP A 178 6.10 -15.37 13.29
C ASP A 178 5.23 -14.21 13.82
N LEU A 179 5.54 -13.63 14.95
CA LEU A 179 4.77 -12.60 15.64
C LEU A 179 5.34 -11.21 15.39
N PRO A 180 4.55 -10.21 14.94
CA PRO A 180 5.01 -8.84 14.94
C PRO A 180 5.44 -8.44 16.37
N PRO A 181 6.69 -7.96 16.55
CA PRO A 181 7.20 -7.60 17.86
C PRO A 181 6.39 -6.46 18.48
N SER A 182 6.41 -6.36 19.80
CA SER A 182 5.81 -5.23 20.50
C SER A 182 6.54 -3.92 20.21
N VAL A 183 5.90 -2.78 20.47
CA VAL A 183 6.52 -1.46 20.31
C VAL A 183 7.83 -1.36 21.11
N ARG A 184 7.86 -1.92 22.33
CA ARG A 184 9.05 -1.94 23.18
C ARG A 184 10.17 -2.76 22.57
N GLU A 185 9.88 -3.98 22.12
CA GLU A 185 10.86 -4.84 21.45
C GLU A 185 11.41 -4.20 20.17
N CYS A 186 10.58 -3.49 19.42
CA CYS A 186 11.04 -2.72 18.26
C CYS A 186 12.00 -1.61 18.68
N ALA A 187 11.65 -0.83 19.71
CA ALA A 187 12.48 0.25 20.23
C ALA A 187 13.83 -0.27 20.72
N ASP A 188 13.83 -1.37 21.48
CA ASP A 188 15.03 -2.01 22.00
C ASP A 188 15.95 -2.53 20.87
N ARG A 189 15.37 -3.15 19.82
CA ARG A 189 16.13 -3.64 18.66
C ARG A 189 16.73 -2.53 17.80
N ILE A 190 16.04 -1.41 17.69
CA ILE A 190 16.50 -0.22 16.94
C ILE A 190 17.49 0.61 17.78
N GLY A 191 17.53 0.41 19.10
CA GLY A 191 18.41 1.15 20.01
C GLY A 191 17.91 2.54 20.35
N VAL A 192 16.58 2.75 20.40
CA VAL A 192 15.95 4.03 20.71
C VAL A 192 14.93 3.90 21.86
N SER A 193 14.53 5.03 22.45
CA SER A 193 13.45 5.03 23.43
C SER A 193 12.09 4.81 22.73
N VAL A 194 11.12 4.23 23.45
CA VAL A 194 9.73 4.04 22.95
C VAL A 194 9.09 5.37 22.56
N GLY A 195 9.37 6.44 23.31
CA GLY A 195 8.89 7.80 23.00
C GLY A 195 9.43 8.30 21.68
N TYR A 196 10.75 8.22 21.48
CA TYR A 196 11.38 8.63 20.22
C TYR A 196 10.90 7.79 19.03
N LEU A 197 10.79 6.45 19.19
CA LEU A 197 10.23 5.59 18.17
C LEU A 197 8.81 6.02 17.81
N THR A 198 7.98 6.33 18.81
CA THR A 198 6.59 6.73 18.60
C THR A 198 6.49 8.02 17.80
N GLU A 199 7.27 9.03 18.14
CA GLU A 199 7.29 10.30 17.42
C GLU A 199 7.85 10.14 16.00
N ALA A 200 8.98 9.45 15.83
CA ALA A 200 9.59 9.22 14.52
C ALA A 200 8.65 8.46 13.56
N VAL A 201 7.99 7.40 14.06
CA VAL A 201 7.03 6.62 13.25
C VAL A 201 5.79 7.43 12.95
N LYS A 202 5.27 8.19 13.93
CA LYS A 202 4.09 9.04 13.75
C LYS A 202 4.36 10.19 12.78
N GLU A 203 5.53 10.80 12.85
CA GLU A 203 5.97 11.84 11.91
C GLU A 203 6.08 11.28 10.48
N ALA A 204 6.73 10.12 10.32
CA ALA A 204 6.96 9.51 9.01
C ALA A 204 5.70 8.89 8.39
N THR A 205 4.76 8.34 9.18
CA THR A 205 3.62 7.55 8.68
C THR A 205 2.26 8.14 9.02
N GLY A 206 2.23 9.15 9.89
CA GLY A 206 0.99 9.70 10.44
C GLY A 206 0.26 8.77 11.41
N ARG A 207 0.83 7.59 11.74
CA ARG A 207 0.26 6.55 12.60
C ARG A 207 1.19 6.18 13.72
N THR A 208 0.63 5.74 14.84
CA THR A 208 1.44 5.23 15.94
C THR A 208 2.00 3.83 15.63
N PRO A 209 3.15 3.45 16.21
CA PRO A 209 3.69 2.09 16.10
C PRO A 209 2.68 1.00 16.47
N GLY A 210 1.89 1.24 17.52
CA GLY A 210 0.86 0.30 17.95
C GLY A 210 -0.24 0.09 16.91
N GLU A 211 -0.64 1.13 16.17
CA GLU A 211 -1.60 1.03 15.06
C GLU A 211 -1.04 0.20 13.91
N LEU A 212 0.22 0.41 13.54
CA LEU A 212 0.88 -0.33 12.47
C LEU A 212 1.05 -1.82 12.82
N ILE A 213 1.40 -2.14 14.07
CA ILE A 213 1.46 -3.53 14.55
C ILE A 213 0.07 -4.19 14.53
N ARG A 214 -0.98 -3.49 14.98
CA ARG A 214 -2.36 -4.01 14.90
C ARG A 214 -2.77 -4.30 13.46
N GLN A 215 -2.47 -3.39 12.54
CA GLN A 215 -2.74 -3.55 11.12
C GLN A 215 -2.00 -4.78 10.55
N ALA A 216 -0.72 -4.95 10.87
CA ALA A 216 0.07 -6.10 10.43
C ALA A 216 -0.52 -7.43 10.96
N ARG A 217 -0.91 -7.49 12.25
CA ARG A 217 -1.58 -8.66 12.83
C ARG A 217 -2.93 -8.96 12.18
N THR A 218 -3.71 -7.94 11.90
CA THR A 218 -5.01 -8.09 11.22
C THR A 218 -4.85 -8.65 9.82
N HIS A 219 -3.88 -8.12 9.08
CA HIS A 219 -3.59 -8.59 7.71
C HIS A 219 -3.14 -10.05 7.72
N GLU A 220 -2.20 -10.41 8.57
CA GLU A 220 -1.74 -11.80 8.67
C GLU A 220 -2.87 -12.75 9.10
N ALA A 221 -3.74 -12.30 10.02
CA ALA A 221 -4.94 -13.07 10.37
C ALA A 221 -5.86 -13.30 9.18
N LYS A 222 -6.12 -12.27 8.36
CA LYS A 222 -6.91 -12.38 7.13
C LYS A 222 -6.29 -13.39 6.17
N ARG A 223 -4.96 -13.28 5.92
CA ARG A 223 -4.23 -14.20 5.07
C ARG A 223 -4.36 -15.66 5.54
N LEU A 224 -4.10 -15.91 6.82
CA LEU A 224 -4.22 -17.26 7.40
C LEU A 224 -5.65 -17.80 7.33
N LEU A 225 -6.66 -16.95 7.53
CA LEU A 225 -8.07 -17.36 7.45
C LEU A 225 -8.48 -17.76 6.04
N LEU A 226 -7.95 -17.11 5.00
CA LEU A 226 -8.31 -17.36 3.61
C LEU A 226 -7.52 -18.50 2.98
N HIS A 227 -6.23 -18.61 3.31
CA HIS A 227 -5.31 -19.50 2.59
C HIS A 227 -4.84 -20.72 3.40
N THR A 228 -5.41 -20.97 4.58
CA THR A 228 -5.05 -22.14 5.40
C THR A 228 -6.28 -22.77 6.05
N GLU A 229 -6.17 -24.06 6.37
CA GLU A 229 -7.16 -24.81 7.14
C GLU A 229 -7.02 -24.64 8.67
N LEU A 230 -6.19 -23.72 9.14
CA LEU A 230 -6.01 -23.46 10.58
C LEU A 230 -7.33 -23.05 11.21
N SER A 231 -7.65 -23.61 12.37
CA SER A 231 -8.82 -23.15 13.15
C SER A 231 -8.67 -21.67 13.56
N VAL A 232 -9.77 -20.99 13.82
CA VAL A 232 -9.77 -19.59 14.30
C VAL A 232 -8.88 -19.43 15.55
N ARG A 233 -8.89 -20.43 16.45
CA ARG A 233 -8.01 -20.45 17.63
C ARG A 233 -6.52 -20.48 17.22
N GLN A 234 -6.17 -21.35 16.29
CA GLN A 234 -4.78 -21.46 15.80
C GLN A 234 -4.33 -20.20 15.07
N VAL A 235 -5.21 -19.59 14.26
CA VAL A 235 -4.94 -18.29 13.65
C VAL A 235 -4.69 -17.23 14.71
N GLY A 236 -5.54 -17.12 15.73
CA GLY A 236 -5.36 -16.21 16.85
C GLY A 236 -3.99 -16.37 17.52
N SER A 237 -3.61 -17.62 17.83
CA SER A 237 -2.30 -17.94 18.42
C SER A 237 -1.14 -17.52 17.50
N ARG A 238 -1.25 -17.78 16.19
CA ARG A 238 -0.22 -17.40 15.20
C ARG A 238 0.00 -15.91 15.08
N VAL A 239 -1.04 -15.10 15.29
CA VAL A 239 -0.94 -13.63 15.26
C VAL A 239 -0.79 -12.99 16.65
N GLY A 240 -0.49 -13.81 17.68
CA GLY A 240 -0.09 -13.36 19.00
C GLY A 240 -1.22 -13.10 20.00
N PHE A 241 -2.26 -13.87 19.92
CA PHE A 241 -3.35 -13.84 20.90
C PHE A 241 -3.49 -15.19 21.61
N ASP A 242 -3.21 -15.22 22.91
CA ASP A 242 -3.36 -16.41 23.74
C ASP A 242 -4.83 -16.75 24.00
N ASP A 243 -5.70 -15.71 24.10
CA ASP A 243 -7.14 -15.87 24.29
C ASP A 243 -7.90 -15.78 22.96
N PRO A 244 -8.51 -16.87 22.49
CA PRO A 244 -9.32 -16.87 21.27
C PRO A 244 -10.50 -15.91 21.30
N ALA A 245 -11.12 -15.68 22.46
CA ALA A 245 -12.24 -14.75 22.57
C ALA A 245 -11.75 -13.30 22.41
N TYR A 246 -10.57 -12.98 22.95
CA TYR A 246 -9.94 -11.67 22.74
C TYR A 246 -9.56 -11.47 21.27
N PHE A 247 -9.00 -12.50 20.62
CA PHE A 247 -8.72 -12.46 19.18
C PHE A 247 -9.99 -12.19 18.36
N CYS A 248 -11.11 -12.88 18.64
CA CYS A 248 -12.36 -12.65 17.91
C CYS A 248 -12.88 -11.22 18.08
N ARG A 249 -12.80 -10.66 19.30
CA ARG A 249 -13.18 -9.26 19.55
C ARG A 249 -12.25 -8.28 18.83
N PHE A 250 -10.94 -8.53 18.88
CA PHE A 250 -9.93 -7.75 18.17
C PHE A 250 -10.21 -7.75 16.67
N PHE A 251 -10.31 -8.94 16.06
CA PHE A 251 -10.51 -9.10 14.62
C PHE A 251 -11.80 -8.40 14.16
N ARG A 252 -12.91 -8.59 14.91
CA ARG A 252 -14.18 -7.92 14.60
C ARG A 252 -14.08 -6.41 14.71
N ARG A 253 -13.35 -5.87 15.67
CA ARG A 253 -13.13 -4.43 15.80
C ARG A 253 -12.34 -3.87 14.61
N GLU A 254 -11.29 -4.58 14.16
CA GLU A 254 -10.43 -4.13 13.07
C GLU A 254 -11.04 -4.36 11.68
N THR A 255 -11.94 -5.35 11.52
CA THR A 255 -12.48 -5.76 10.22
C THR A 255 -14.00 -5.62 10.08
N GLY A 256 -14.71 -5.37 11.18
CA GLY A 256 -16.18 -5.31 11.23
C GLY A 256 -16.87 -6.68 11.28
N THR A 257 -16.21 -7.79 10.93
CA THR A 257 -16.78 -9.15 10.92
C THR A 257 -16.07 -10.10 11.85
N SER A 258 -16.70 -11.21 12.20
CA SER A 258 -16.01 -12.26 12.94
C SER A 258 -15.01 -13.01 12.05
N PRO A 259 -13.94 -13.61 12.63
CA PRO A 259 -13.00 -14.43 11.85
C PRO A 259 -13.68 -15.57 11.08
N GLY A 260 -14.72 -16.20 11.69
CA GLY A 260 -15.46 -17.28 11.07
C GLY A 260 -16.32 -16.82 9.90
N ASP A 261 -16.96 -15.66 10.01
CA ASP A 261 -17.75 -15.06 8.93
C ASP A 261 -16.84 -14.62 7.79
N PHE A 262 -15.70 -14.01 8.11
CA PHE A 262 -14.69 -13.61 7.14
C PHE A 262 -14.21 -14.79 6.28
N ARG A 263 -13.91 -15.94 6.91
CA ARG A 263 -13.54 -17.18 6.21
C ARG A 263 -14.65 -17.69 5.30
N ARG A 264 -15.92 -17.70 5.78
CA ARG A 264 -17.07 -18.20 5.01
C ARG A 264 -17.43 -17.31 3.83
N GLY A 265 -17.25 -16.02 3.97
CA GLY A 265 -17.48 -15.04 2.90
C GLY A 265 -16.49 -15.11 1.75
N GLY A 266 -15.51 -16.04 1.82
CA GLY A 266 -14.52 -16.23 0.75
C GLY A 266 -13.72 -14.99 0.39
N GLY A 267 -13.63 -14.03 1.35
CA GLY A 267 -12.99 -12.75 1.08
C GLY A 267 -13.85 -11.78 0.25
N ASP A 268 -15.17 -11.96 0.25
CA ASP A 268 -16.08 -10.89 -0.18
C ASP A 268 -15.85 -9.67 0.72
N PHE A 269 -14.94 -8.82 0.27
CA PHE A 269 -14.38 -7.68 1.00
C PHE A 269 -15.36 -6.52 1.08
N HIS A 270 -16.45 -6.73 1.79
CA HIS A 270 -17.36 -5.67 2.20
C HIS A 270 -16.92 -5.09 3.54
N HIS A 271 -15.77 -4.42 3.60
CA HIS A 271 -15.47 -3.56 4.76
C HIS A 271 -14.64 -2.35 4.39
N ASP A 272 -15.28 -1.25 4.46
CA ASP A 272 -15.02 0.13 4.97
C ASP A 272 -13.60 0.74 4.88
N HIS A 273 -12.72 0.23 4.05
CA HIS A 273 -11.64 1.04 3.49
C HIS A 273 -12.02 1.44 2.07
N ARG A 274 -13.12 2.18 1.99
CA ARG A 274 -13.52 2.87 0.76
C ARG A 274 -12.33 3.71 0.34
N ILE A 275 -11.80 3.42 -0.84
CA ILE A 275 -11.21 4.45 -1.67
C ILE A 275 -12.41 5.34 -1.98
N ALA A 276 -12.69 6.26 -1.05
CA ALA A 276 -13.87 7.08 -1.12
C ALA A 276 -13.73 7.95 -2.37
N SER A 277 -14.74 7.89 -3.23
CA SER A 277 -14.92 8.84 -4.35
C SER A 277 -14.26 8.50 -5.69
N ILE A 278 -14.03 7.21 -6.03
CA ILE A 278 -13.66 6.90 -7.42
C ILE A 278 -14.83 6.20 -8.08
N ALA A 279 -15.62 6.99 -8.82
CA ALA A 279 -16.65 6.47 -9.69
C ALA A 279 -16.01 5.68 -10.84
N ARG A 280 -16.53 4.49 -11.14
CA ARG A 280 -16.24 3.79 -12.38
C ARG A 280 -16.57 4.71 -13.55
N PRO A 281 -15.71 4.90 -14.56
CA PRO A 281 -16.14 5.60 -15.77
C PRO A 281 -17.35 4.89 -16.34
N GLU A 282 -18.42 5.64 -16.65
CA GLU A 282 -19.57 5.09 -17.35
C GLU A 282 -19.09 4.59 -18.72
N PRO A 283 -19.54 3.42 -19.19
CA PRO A 283 -19.24 2.98 -20.54
C PRO A 283 -19.77 4.02 -21.54
N PRO A 284 -19.04 4.32 -22.61
CA PRO A 284 -19.54 5.22 -23.66
C PRO A 284 -20.84 4.67 -24.21
N ALA A 285 -21.84 5.56 -24.40
CA ALA A 285 -23.14 5.27 -24.97
C ALA A 285 -23.05 4.77 -26.42
#